data_a869e65962a2c6932986f651d3d7f35c
#
_entry.id   a869e65962a2c6932986f651d3d7f35c
#
_cell.length_a   1.000
_cell.length_b   1.000
_cell.length_c   1.000
_cell.angle_alpha   90.00
_cell.angle_beta   90.00
_cell.angle_gamma   90.00
#
_symmetry.space_group_name_H-M   'P 1'
#
loop_
_entity.id
_entity.type
_entity.pdbx_description
1 polymer ?
#
loop_
_entity_poly.entity_id
_entity_poly.type
_entity_poly.pdbx_seq_one_letter_code
_entity_poly.pdbx_strand_id
1 'polypeptide(L)'
;FHRDGSVREHLHRLAAEAVAAVADGAELLVLSDQAAGPDERVCDPHLAVAAVDKALREARRDDGSSRRRDVSLVLQAAGIRNVHDVMVALGFGAQALCPYAMMEKAMDGSPEPSTAADNVLSGLQKGMEKVLSTLGIHELRGYGRLVSAIGVTPE
;
A
#
# COMPACT_ATOMS: atom_id res chain seq x y z
N PHE A 1 -2.21 15.33 -5.37
CA PHE A 1 -3.25 16.35 -5.15
C PHE A 1 -2.65 17.75 -5.26
N HIS A 2 -3.48 18.75 -5.60
CA HIS A 2 -2.99 20.12 -5.74
C HIS A 2 -2.39 20.67 -4.45
N ARG A 3 -1.40 21.56 -4.56
CA ARG A 3 -0.66 22.13 -3.41
C ARG A 3 -1.55 22.81 -2.37
N ASP A 4 -2.68 23.38 -2.80
CA ASP A 4 -3.63 24.08 -1.94
C ASP A 4 -4.74 23.20 -1.38
N GLY A 5 -4.75 21.90 -1.75
CA GLY A 5 -5.76 20.94 -1.34
C GLY A 5 -5.47 20.35 0.05
N SER A 6 -6.53 20.03 0.77
CA SER A 6 -6.44 19.30 2.03
C SER A 6 -6.11 17.82 1.77
N VAL A 7 -5.15 17.25 2.52
CA VAL A 7 -4.86 15.80 2.51
C VAL A 7 -6.12 14.99 2.82
N ARG A 8 -6.95 15.45 3.75
CA ARG A 8 -8.20 14.79 4.12
C ARG A 8 -9.17 14.71 2.94
N GLU A 9 -9.38 15.82 2.24
CA GLU A 9 -10.26 15.87 1.07
C GLU A 9 -9.76 14.97 -0.05
N HIS A 10 -8.44 14.96 -0.29
CA HIS A 10 -7.82 14.06 -1.25
C HIS A 10 -8.07 12.59 -0.90
N LEU A 11 -7.84 12.19 0.36
CA LEU A 11 -8.07 10.82 0.82
C LEU A 11 -9.55 10.43 0.70
N HIS A 12 -10.47 11.32 1.02
CA HIS A 12 -11.91 11.07 0.84
C HIS A 12 -12.28 10.86 -0.62
N ARG A 13 -11.76 11.69 -1.53
CA ARG A 13 -11.99 11.55 -2.97
C ARG A 13 -11.41 10.23 -3.49
N LEU A 14 -10.14 9.94 -3.18
CA LEU A 14 -9.48 8.70 -3.57
C LEU A 14 -10.26 7.46 -3.10
N ALA A 15 -10.74 7.48 -1.86
CA ALA A 15 -11.54 6.40 -1.29
C ALA A 15 -12.89 6.25 -2.01
N ALA A 16 -13.56 7.36 -2.34
CA ALA A 16 -14.81 7.34 -3.09
C ALA A 16 -14.62 6.82 -4.52
N GLU A 17 -13.58 7.24 -5.21
CA GLU A 17 -13.21 6.75 -6.54
C GLU A 17 -12.93 5.24 -6.54
N ALA A 18 -12.21 4.76 -5.53
CA ALA A 18 -11.92 3.33 -5.37
C ALA A 18 -13.20 2.50 -5.15
N VAL A 19 -14.12 2.97 -4.31
CA VAL A 19 -15.40 2.29 -4.08
C VAL A 19 -16.25 2.28 -5.35
N ALA A 20 -16.30 3.38 -6.09
CA ALA A 20 -17.03 3.46 -7.36
C ALA A 20 -16.45 2.49 -8.40
N ALA A 21 -15.12 2.47 -8.58
CA ALA A 21 -14.47 1.54 -9.51
C ALA A 21 -14.78 0.07 -9.19
N VAL A 22 -14.77 -0.31 -7.92
CA VAL A 22 -15.12 -1.68 -7.50
C VAL A 22 -16.62 -1.96 -7.69
N ALA A 23 -17.47 -0.97 -7.51
CA ALA A 23 -18.90 -1.11 -7.79
C ALA A 23 -19.15 -1.35 -9.30
N ASP A 24 -18.32 -0.75 -10.16
CA ASP A 24 -18.34 -0.91 -11.60
C ASP A 24 -17.62 -2.19 -12.11
N GLY A 25 -17.10 -3.02 -11.19
CA GLY A 25 -16.53 -4.33 -11.50
C GLY A 25 -15.00 -4.40 -11.55
N ALA A 26 -14.29 -3.40 -11.04
CA ALA A 26 -12.83 -3.49 -10.94
C ALA A 26 -12.43 -4.53 -9.89
N GLU A 27 -11.58 -5.49 -10.28
CA GLU A 27 -11.03 -6.54 -9.42
C GLU A 27 -9.61 -6.24 -8.93
N LEU A 28 -8.96 -5.23 -9.51
CA LEU A 28 -7.62 -4.77 -9.16
C LEU A 28 -7.59 -3.25 -9.13
N LEU A 29 -7.13 -2.70 -8.01
CA LEU A 29 -6.84 -1.28 -7.88
C LEU A 29 -5.34 -1.06 -7.67
N VAL A 30 -4.75 -0.19 -8.46
CA VAL A 30 -3.37 0.26 -8.30
C VAL A 30 -3.38 1.69 -7.80
N LEU A 31 -2.94 1.88 -6.55
CA LEU A 31 -2.70 3.20 -5.98
C LEU A 31 -1.28 3.61 -6.34
N SER A 32 -1.13 4.64 -7.16
CA SER A 32 0.17 5.05 -7.70
C SER A 32 0.40 6.55 -7.53
N ASP A 33 1.62 6.91 -7.15
CA ASP A 33 2.13 8.28 -7.13
C ASP A 33 3.03 8.60 -8.34
N GLN A 34 3.24 7.65 -9.24
CA GLN A 34 4.19 7.78 -10.35
C GLN A 34 3.82 8.87 -11.37
N ALA A 35 2.52 9.15 -11.50
CA ALA A 35 2.02 10.17 -12.42
C ALA A 35 1.94 11.58 -11.79
N ALA A 36 2.37 11.74 -10.53
CA ALA A 36 2.33 13.04 -9.87
C ALA A 36 3.23 14.06 -10.57
N GLY A 37 2.66 15.18 -10.98
CA GLY A 37 3.38 16.27 -11.63
C GLY A 37 4.12 17.15 -10.63
N PRO A 38 4.97 18.09 -11.13
CA PRO A 38 5.78 18.96 -10.29
C PRO A 38 4.97 19.90 -9.38
N ASP A 39 3.73 20.17 -9.76
CA ASP A 39 2.80 21.05 -9.00
C ASP A 39 1.85 20.27 -8.07
N GLU A 40 2.00 18.96 -8.02
CA GLU A 40 1.21 18.09 -7.18
C GLU A 40 1.97 17.66 -5.93
N ARG A 41 1.23 17.50 -4.84
CA ARG A 41 1.76 16.85 -3.63
C ARG A 41 1.40 15.37 -3.66
N VAL A 42 2.38 14.55 -3.39
CA VAL A 42 2.15 13.12 -3.17
C VAL A 42 1.58 12.92 -1.77
N CYS A 43 0.51 12.14 -1.68
CA CYS A 43 -0.03 11.72 -0.39
C CYS A 43 0.87 10.63 0.20
N ASP A 44 0.93 10.56 1.52
CA ASP A 44 1.58 9.43 2.19
C ASP A 44 0.93 8.11 1.72
N PRO A 45 1.72 7.16 1.19
CA PRO A 45 1.19 5.93 0.60
C PRO A 45 0.46 5.04 1.62
N HIS A 46 0.87 5.04 2.88
CA HIS A 46 0.22 4.25 3.92
C HIS A 46 -1.16 4.82 4.26
N LEU A 47 -1.28 6.16 4.30
CA LEU A 47 -2.58 6.82 4.49
C LEU A 47 -3.52 6.56 3.31
N ALA A 48 -3.01 6.57 2.09
CA ALA A 48 -3.80 6.28 0.90
C ALA A 48 -4.37 4.85 0.94
N VAL A 49 -3.53 3.85 1.20
CA VAL A 49 -3.97 2.45 1.33
C VAL A 49 -4.97 2.29 2.47
N ALA A 50 -4.70 2.86 3.65
CA ALA A 50 -5.58 2.75 4.81
C ALA A 50 -6.96 3.36 4.54
N ALA A 51 -7.01 4.53 3.89
CA ALA A 51 -8.27 5.19 3.54
C ALA A 51 -9.10 4.37 2.56
N VAL A 52 -8.47 3.83 1.53
CA VAL A 52 -9.13 2.99 0.51
C VAL A 52 -9.59 1.67 1.11
N ASP A 53 -8.73 0.97 1.86
CA ASP A 53 -9.08 -0.30 2.52
C ASP A 53 -10.26 -0.12 3.47
N LYS A 54 -10.25 0.95 4.29
CA LYS A 54 -11.34 1.28 5.20
C LYS A 54 -12.65 1.52 4.43
N ALA A 55 -12.63 2.36 3.42
CA ALA A 55 -13.83 2.67 2.64
C ALA A 55 -14.41 1.43 1.96
N LEU A 56 -13.57 0.58 1.39
CA LEU A 56 -14.00 -0.69 0.79
C LEU A 56 -14.55 -1.68 1.81
N ARG A 57 -14.04 -1.69 3.05
CA ARG A 57 -14.58 -2.50 4.15
C ARG A 57 -15.96 -2.01 4.60
N GLU A 58 -16.17 -0.70 4.60
CA GLU A 58 -17.43 -0.06 4.98
C GLU A 58 -18.48 -0.15 3.87
N ALA A 59 -18.06 -0.12 2.60
CA ALA A 59 -18.95 -0.28 1.46
C ALA A 59 -19.53 -1.70 1.40
N ARG A 60 -20.86 -1.79 1.29
CA ARG A 60 -21.60 -3.05 1.31
C ARG A 60 -22.19 -3.36 -0.06
N ARG A 61 -22.31 -4.66 -0.34
CA ARG A 61 -23.13 -5.19 -1.41
C ARG A 61 -24.58 -5.35 -0.94
N ASP A 62 -25.46 -5.72 -1.85
CA ASP A 62 -26.87 -5.99 -1.56
C ASP A 62 -27.04 -7.16 -0.58
N ASP A 63 -26.12 -8.13 -0.59
CA ASP A 63 -26.07 -9.25 0.34
C ASP A 63 -25.46 -8.91 1.71
N GLY A 64 -25.09 -7.64 1.94
CA GLY A 64 -24.48 -7.16 3.17
C GLY A 64 -22.97 -7.45 3.30
N SER A 65 -22.37 -8.17 2.37
CA SER A 65 -20.92 -8.43 2.37
C SER A 65 -20.11 -7.19 2.02
N SER A 66 -18.85 -7.15 2.49
CA SER A 66 -17.96 -6.02 2.20
C SER A 66 -17.40 -6.09 0.79
N ARG A 67 -17.39 -4.97 0.07
CA ARG A 67 -16.75 -4.83 -1.26
C ARG A 67 -15.25 -5.02 -1.23
N ARG A 68 -14.62 -4.93 -0.05
CA ARG A 68 -13.17 -5.22 0.10
C ARG A 68 -12.78 -6.63 -0.35
N ARG A 69 -13.73 -7.55 -0.41
CA ARG A 69 -13.51 -8.94 -0.85
C ARG A 69 -13.42 -9.08 -2.37
N ASP A 70 -13.87 -8.07 -3.11
CA ASP A 70 -13.97 -8.12 -4.57
C ASP A 70 -12.69 -7.69 -5.26
N VAL A 71 -11.77 -7.07 -4.54
CA VAL A 71 -10.67 -6.31 -5.13
C VAL A 71 -9.35 -6.58 -4.44
N SER A 72 -8.29 -6.65 -5.24
CA SER A 72 -6.90 -6.61 -4.78
C SER A 72 -6.36 -5.18 -4.82
N LEU A 73 -5.66 -4.77 -3.76
CA LEU A 73 -4.99 -3.47 -3.68
C LEU A 73 -3.50 -3.63 -3.93
N VAL A 74 -3.00 -2.95 -4.95
CA VAL A 74 -1.57 -2.81 -5.24
C VAL A 74 -1.15 -1.38 -4.93
N LEU A 75 -0.05 -1.24 -4.20
CA LEU A 75 0.56 0.04 -3.92
C LEU A 75 1.85 0.21 -4.73
N GLN A 76 1.87 1.19 -5.64
CA GLN A 76 3.04 1.61 -6.39
C GLN A 76 3.47 2.98 -5.90
N ALA A 77 4.54 3.06 -5.11
CA ALA A 77 4.90 4.31 -4.46
C ALA A 77 6.40 4.51 -4.27
N ALA A 78 6.85 5.75 -4.51
CA ALA A 78 8.22 6.19 -4.23
C ALA A 78 8.52 6.19 -2.72
N GLY A 79 7.50 6.39 -1.89
CA GLY A 79 7.63 6.49 -0.43
C GLY A 79 7.92 5.17 0.29
N ILE A 80 7.88 4.04 -0.40
CA ILE A 80 8.24 2.72 0.16
C ILE A 80 9.75 2.51 0.01
N ARG A 81 10.51 2.61 1.11
CA ARG A 81 11.98 2.70 1.10
C ARG A 81 12.70 1.63 1.91
N ASN A 82 11.98 0.86 2.68
CA ASN A 82 12.56 -0.16 3.57
C ASN A 82 11.52 -1.22 3.95
N VAL A 83 11.97 -2.27 4.65
CA VAL A 83 11.10 -3.37 5.10
C VAL A 83 9.96 -2.89 6.00
N HIS A 84 10.20 -1.87 6.84
CA HIS A 84 9.17 -1.36 7.72
C HIS A 84 8.02 -0.73 6.91
N ASP A 85 8.34 0.09 5.91
CA ASP A 85 7.34 0.70 5.03
C ASP A 85 6.51 -0.38 4.31
N VAL A 86 7.19 -1.46 3.84
CA VAL A 86 6.52 -2.62 3.23
C VAL A 86 5.54 -3.26 4.20
N MET A 87 5.98 -3.56 5.43
CA MET A 87 5.15 -4.23 6.42
C MET A 87 3.96 -3.36 6.86
N VAL A 88 4.17 -2.05 7.01
CA VAL A 88 3.08 -1.11 7.35
C VAL A 88 2.04 -1.07 6.22
N ALA A 89 2.47 -0.98 4.95
CA ALA A 89 1.55 -0.97 3.82
C ALA A 89 0.71 -2.27 3.74
N LEU A 90 1.35 -3.43 3.95
CA LEU A 90 0.66 -4.73 4.04
C LEU A 90 -0.32 -4.77 5.23
N GLY A 91 0.09 -4.24 6.37
CA GLY A 91 -0.75 -4.12 7.57
C GLY A 91 -2.00 -3.27 7.33
N PHE A 92 -1.89 -2.24 6.52
CA PHE A 92 -3.00 -1.36 6.14
C PHE A 92 -3.86 -1.87 4.99
N GLY A 93 -3.53 -3.02 4.41
CA GLY A 93 -4.40 -3.70 3.46
C GLY A 93 -3.86 -3.82 2.03
N ALA A 94 -2.66 -3.35 1.73
CA ALA A 94 -2.03 -3.66 0.45
C ALA A 94 -1.79 -5.18 0.33
N GLN A 95 -2.00 -5.74 -0.85
CA GLN A 95 -1.75 -7.15 -1.14
C GLN A 95 -0.50 -7.34 -2.02
N ALA A 96 -0.11 -6.30 -2.74
CA ALA A 96 1.16 -6.25 -3.46
C ALA A 96 1.72 -4.82 -3.42
N LEU A 97 3.04 -4.72 -3.58
CA LEU A 97 3.76 -3.44 -3.56
C LEU A 97 4.74 -3.37 -4.72
N CYS A 98 4.85 -2.17 -5.28
CA CYS A 98 5.87 -1.82 -6.25
C CYS A 98 6.65 -0.60 -5.73
N PRO A 99 7.75 -0.81 -4.98
CA PRO A 99 8.61 0.25 -4.46
C PRO A 99 9.55 0.77 -5.56
N TYR A 100 8.98 1.37 -6.61
CA TYR A 100 9.69 1.65 -7.86
C TYR A 100 10.93 2.53 -7.65
N ALA A 101 10.86 3.59 -6.85
CA ALA A 101 12.00 4.47 -6.61
C ALA A 101 13.15 3.78 -5.88
N MET A 102 12.85 2.85 -4.97
CA MET A 102 13.87 2.02 -4.31
C MET A 102 14.54 1.07 -5.31
N MET A 103 13.75 0.48 -6.21
CA MET A 103 14.26 -0.41 -7.25
C MET A 103 15.12 0.36 -8.26
N GLU A 104 14.62 1.48 -8.76
CA GLU A 104 15.37 2.37 -9.66
C GLU A 104 16.69 2.81 -9.04
N LYS A 105 16.66 3.23 -7.76
CA LYS A 105 17.87 3.66 -7.06
C LYS A 105 18.90 2.54 -6.90
N ALA A 106 18.45 1.32 -6.68
CA ALA A 106 19.35 0.17 -6.58
C ALA A 106 20.00 -0.20 -7.94
N MET A 107 19.26 -0.02 -9.02
CA MET A 107 19.72 -0.30 -10.38
C MET A 107 20.61 0.84 -10.94
N ASP A 108 20.40 2.07 -10.47
CA ASP A 108 21.12 3.25 -10.94
C ASP A 108 22.61 3.14 -10.66
N GLY A 109 23.41 3.22 -11.72
CA GLY A 109 24.88 3.09 -11.65
C GLY A 109 25.39 1.68 -11.34
N SER A 110 24.53 0.69 -11.24
CA SER A 110 24.96 -0.71 -11.08
C SER A 110 25.49 -1.26 -12.43
N PRO A 111 26.62 -1.98 -12.43
CA PRO A 111 27.09 -2.69 -13.62
C PRO A 111 26.15 -3.82 -14.05
N GLU A 112 25.36 -4.35 -13.11
CA GLU A 112 24.39 -5.42 -13.33
C GLU A 112 23.04 -5.05 -12.69
N PRO A 113 22.20 -4.24 -13.35
CA PRO A 113 20.96 -3.73 -12.79
C PRO A 113 19.97 -4.83 -12.36
N SER A 114 19.88 -5.94 -13.11
CA SER A 114 19.01 -7.06 -12.76
C SER A 114 19.43 -7.72 -11.44
N THR A 115 20.72 -7.96 -11.27
CA THR A 115 21.26 -8.51 -10.02
C THR A 115 21.02 -7.57 -8.83
N ALA A 116 21.15 -6.26 -9.05
CA ALA A 116 20.85 -5.26 -8.02
C ALA A 116 19.39 -5.30 -7.61
N ALA A 117 18.47 -5.41 -8.56
CA ALA A 117 17.05 -5.56 -8.30
C ALA A 117 16.74 -6.85 -7.49
N ASP A 118 17.30 -7.99 -7.90
CA ASP A 118 17.13 -9.28 -7.22
C ASP A 118 17.67 -9.23 -5.78
N ASN A 119 18.77 -8.53 -5.55
CA ASN A 119 19.33 -8.33 -4.22
C ASN A 119 18.37 -7.52 -3.31
N VAL A 120 17.73 -6.47 -3.85
CA VAL A 120 16.72 -5.71 -3.11
C VAL A 120 15.53 -6.60 -2.75
N LEU A 121 14.99 -7.36 -3.70
CA LEU A 121 13.87 -8.27 -3.47
C LEU A 121 14.22 -9.32 -2.41
N SER A 122 15.39 -9.95 -2.53
CA SER A 122 15.88 -10.93 -1.55
C SER A 122 16.05 -10.32 -0.16
N GLY A 123 16.55 -9.08 -0.09
CA GLY A 123 16.69 -8.35 1.19
C GLY A 123 15.35 -8.04 1.83
N LEU A 124 14.37 -7.58 1.05
CA LEU A 124 13.01 -7.33 1.51
C LEU A 124 12.34 -8.63 2.00
N GLN A 125 12.46 -9.72 1.23
CA GLN A 125 11.90 -11.01 1.61
C GLN A 125 12.45 -11.49 2.96
N LYS A 126 13.77 -11.52 3.12
CA LYS A 126 14.41 -11.92 4.39
C LYS A 126 13.99 -11.03 5.57
N GLY A 127 13.85 -9.73 5.31
CA GLY A 127 13.38 -8.78 6.31
C GLY A 127 11.92 -9.07 6.73
N MET A 128 11.04 -9.34 5.78
CA MET A 128 9.65 -9.72 6.04
C MET A 128 9.57 -11.04 6.82
N GLU A 129 10.30 -12.07 6.40
CA GLU A 129 10.38 -13.35 7.09
C GLU A 129 10.79 -13.19 8.56
N LYS A 130 11.75 -12.29 8.83
CA LYS A 130 12.18 -11.97 10.20
C LYS A 130 11.04 -11.32 11.02
N VAL A 131 10.28 -10.39 10.43
CA VAL A 131 9.14 -9.77 11.12
C VAL A 131 8.06 -10.81 11.41
N LEU A 132 7.70 -11.66 10.43
CA LEU A 132 6.71 -12.71 10.59
C LEU A 132 7.14 -13.72 11.67
N SER A 133 8.42 -14.12 11.67
CA SER A 133 8.98 -15.01 12.68
C SER A 133 8.88 -14.42 14.08
N THR A 134 9.14 -13.11 14.23
CA THR A 134 9.01 -12.41 15.52
C THR A 134 7.58 -12.44 16.06
N LEU A 135 6.60 -12.40 15.16
CA LEU A 135 5.16 -12.48 15.47
C LEU A 135 4.65 -13.92 15.62
N GLY A 136 5.48 -14.93 15.32
CA GLY A 136 5.10 -16.34 15.37
C GLY A 136 4.15 -16.78 14.25
N ILE A 137 4.16 -16.10 13.13
CA ILE A 137 3.35 -16.42 11.94
C ILE A 137 4.24 -16.80 10.76
N HIS A 138 3.72 -17.65 9.87
CA HIS A 138 4.48 -18.19 8.72
C HIS A 138 4.02 -17.62 7.38
N GLU A 139 2.95 -16.84 7.36
CA GLU A 139 2.40 -16.25 6.12
C GLU A 139 1.85 -14.84 6.35
N LEU A 140 1.81 -14.05 5.28
CA LEU A 140 1.27 -12.69 5.31
C LEU A 140 -0.26 -12.64 5.45
N ARG A 141 -0.94 -13.75 5.16
CA ARG A 141 -2.39 -13.86 5.31
C ARG A 141 -2.76 -13.66 6.78
N GLY A 142 -3.50 -12.61 7.05
CA GLY A 142 -3.89 -12.25 8.40
C GLY A 142 -2.92 -11.33 9.13
N TYR A 143 -1.76 -10.99 8.54
CA TYR A 143 -0.82 -10.04 9.15
C TYR A 143 -1.51 -8.74 9.56
N GLY A 144 -2.34 -8.15 8.69
CA GLY A 144 -3.11 -6.94 9.01
C GLY A 144 -4.12 -7.08 10.16
N ARG A 145 -4.43 -8.31 10.59
CA ARG A 145 -5.27 -8.55 11.78
C ARG A 145 -4.46 -8.62 13.07
N LEU A 146 -3.17 -8.87 12.96
CA LEU A 146 -2.23 -8.98 14.10
C LEU A 146 -1.52 -7.67 14.36
N VAL A 147 -1.59 -6.72 13.44
CA VAL A 147 -0.90 -5.43 13.57
C VAL A 147 -1.56 -4.62 14.67
N SER A 148 -1.04 -4.80 15.84
CA SER A 148 -1.14 -3.83 16.92
C SER A 148 -0.02 -2.78 16.87
N ALA A 149 0.70 -2.69 15.77
CA ALA A 149 1.86 -1.82 15.63
C ALA A 149 1.51 -0.33 15.72
N ILE A 150 0.23 -0.02 15.73
CA ILE A 150 -0.25 1.34 15.87
C ILE A 150 -1.09 1.38 17.15
N GLY A 151 -0.42 1.27 18.27
CA GLY A 151 -1.00 1.53 19.59
C GLY A 151 -1.22 3.01 19.83
N VAL A 152 -1.76 3.74 18.85
CA VAL A 152 -2.26 5.09 19.05
C VAL A 152 -3.76 4.94 19.31
N THR A 153 -4.13 4.83 20.56
CA THR A 153 -5.51 5.15 20.96
C THR A 153 -5.66 6.67 20.85
N PRO A 154 -6.52 7.17 19.97
CA PRO A 154 -6.93 8.56 20.09
C PRO A 154 -7.66 8.70 21.41
N GLU A 155 -7.16 9.56 22.28
CA GLU A 155 -7.90 10.08 23.40
C GLU A 155 -8.98 11.08 22.91
#